data_e6e59bb52c25e19e93852bdc32d006a4
#
_entry.id   e6e59bb52c25e19e93852bdc32d006a4
#
_cell.length_a   1.000
_cell.length_b   1.000
_cell.length_c   1.000
_cell.angle_alpha   90.00
_cell.angle_beta   90.00
_cell.angle_gamma   90.00
#
_symmetry.space_group_name_H-M   'P 1'
#
loop_
_entity.id
_entity.type
_entity.pdbx_description
1 polymer ?
#
loop_
_entity_poly.entity_id
_entity_poly.type
_entity_poly.pdbx_seq_one_letter_code
_entity_poly.pdbx_strand_id
1 'polypeptide(L)'
;PTPMNAIIGYADLASRHLDDPAKLKNYMENIQVCGQNLLMLLNNVLDLARIENDKTEMEYSVSDIEKDFRNCVAMFRNQADSKGQTLMVTTQLQYPYIYADIPHLTEICTNLVSNAVKYTGAGGTIRCDVTQKPGEKEGWCDTVITVADNGIGMSQEFQKHIFEPFERERTSTVSKVEGSGIGMGIVKKLVGLMGGTVEVESRIGVGSTFTVTI
;
A
#
# COMPACT_ATOMS: atom_id res chain seq x y z
N PRO A 1 -11.18 13.16 13.36
CA PRO A 1 -12.16 12.29 14.02
C PRO A 1 -11.83 10.85 13.69
N THR A 2 -11.89 9.95 14.68
CA THR A 2 -11.76 8.52 14.43
C THR A 2 -12.91 8.06 13.55
N PRO A 3 -12.74 7.05 12.66
CA PRO A 3 -13.82 6.55 11.80
C PRO A 3 -15.10 6.21 12.58
N MET A 4 -14.97 5.69 13.80
CA MET A 4 -16.10 5.39 14.68
C MET A 4 -16.90 6.63 15.07
N ASN A 5 -16.23 7.73 15.43
CA ASN A 5 -16.92 8.97 15.77
C ASN A 5 -17.62 9.59 14.56
N ALA A 6 -17.05 9.43 13.35
CA ALA A 6 -17.68 9.86 12.11
C ALA A 6 -18.94 9.03 11.80
N ILE A 7 -18.89 7.69 11.97
CA ILE A 7 -20.06 6.81 11.81
C ILE A 7 -21.19 7.25 12.77
N ILE A 8 -20.89 7.45 14.06
CA ILE A 8 -21.88 7.89 15.05
C ILE A 8 -22.44 9.26 14.68
N GLY A 9 -21.60 10.21 14.28
CA GLY A 9 -22.03 11.55 13.89
C GLY A 9 -22.94 11.54 12.66
N TYR A 10 -22.60 10.80 11.61
CA TYR A 10 -23.45 10.69 10.42
C TYR A 10 -24.74 9.92 10.68
N ALA A 11 -24.74 8.92 11.58
CA ALA A 11 -25.95 8.23 12.00
C ALA A 11 -26.91 9.15 12.75
N ASP A 12 -26.40 10.01 13.65
CA ASP A 12 -27.19 11.03 14.34
C ASP A 12 -27.75 12.06 13.36
N LEU A 13 -26.94 12.55 12.41
CA LEU A 13 -27.40 13.45 11.34
C LEU A 13 -28.47 12.81 10.46
N ALA A 14 -28.31 11.53 10.08
CA ALA A 14 -29.30 10.80 9.31
C ALA A 14 -30.64 10.69 10.04
N SER A 15 -30.62 10.40 11.34
CA SER A 15 -31.82 10.30 12.18
C SER A 15 -32.60 11.63 12.31
N ARG A 16 -31.91 12.76 12.18
CA ARG A 16 -32.51 14.10 12.24
C ARG A 16 -33.02 14.64 10.89
N HIS A 17 -32.68 13.97 9.79
CA HIS A 17 -33.01 14.42 8.43
C HIS A 17 -33.72 13.34 7.61
N LEU A 18 -34.62 12.59 8.25
CA LEU A 18 -35.38 11.51 7.60
C LEU A 18 -36.28 12.01 6.46
N ASP A 19 -36.67 13.28 6.50
CA ASP A 19 -37.54 13.90 5.51
C ASP A 19 -36.78 14.45 4.26
N ASP A 20 -35.43 14.35 4.25
CA ASP A 20 -34.57 14.79 3.15
C ASP A 20 -33.81 13.61 2.53
N PRO A 21 -34.37 12.95 1.49
CA PRO A 21 -33.76 11.75 0.90
C PRO A 21 -32.34 11.96 0.35
N ALA A 22 -32.03 13.19 -0.13
CA ALA A 22 -30.71 13.50 -0.69
C ALA A 22 -29.63 13.56 0.41
N LYS A 23 -29.96 14.23 1.53
CA LYS A 23 -29.05 14.26 2.69
C LYS A 23 -28.93 12.89 3.33
N LEU A 24 -30.04 12.16 3.47
CA LEU A 24 -30.06 10.82 4.04
C LEU A 24 -29.14 9.89 3.25
N LYS A 25 -29.24 9.90 1.91
CA LYS A 25 -28.36 9.13 1.04
C LYS A 25 -26.89 9.47 1.26
N ASN A 26 -26.53 10.75 1.29
CA ASN A 26 -25.16 11.19 1.52
C ASN A 26 -24.61 10.75 2.89
N TYR A 27 -25.45 10.82 3.95
CA TYR A 27 -25.04 10.36 5.29
C TYR A 27 -24.83 8.84 5.31
N MET A 28 -25.68 8.06 4.64
CA MET A 28 -25.52 6.61 4.54
C MET A 28 -24.26 6.22 3.76
N GLU A 29 -23.96 6.89 2.65
CA GLU A 29 -22.72 6.71 1.89
C GLU A 29 -21.48 7.01 2.75
N ASN A 30 -21.49 8.08 3.53
CA ASN A 30 -20.39 8.43 4.43
C ASN A 30 -20.25 7.41 5.58
N ILE A 31 -21.34 6.89 6.14
CA ILE A 31 -21.30 5.81 7.14
C ILE A 31 -20.63 4.56 6.54
N GLN A 32 -21.01 4.20 5.31
CA GLN A 32 -20.44 3.04 4.63
C GLN A 32 -18.94 3.20 4.38
N VAL A 33 -18.50 4.35 3.89
CA VAL A 33 -17.07 4.67 3.69
C VAL A 33 -16.30 4.61 5.02
N CYS A 34 -16.82 5.23 6.07
CA CYS A 34 -16.17 5.20 7.39
C CYS A 34 -16.13 3.79 7.99
N GLY A 35 -17.16 2.96 7.75
CA GLY A 35 -17.21 1.56 8.17
C GLY A 35 -16.16 0.71 7.46
N GLN A 36 -16.01 0.87 6.15
CA GLN A 36 -14.98 0.20 5.36
C GLN A 36 -13.57 0.60 5.83
N ASN A 37 -13.35 1.88 6.10
CA ASN A 37 -12.07 2.36 6.64
C ASN A 37 -11.78 1.77 8.04
N LEU A 38 -12.78 1.62 8.89
CA LEU A 38 -12.61 1.00 10.21
C LEU A 38 -12.25 -0.48 10.11
N LEU A 39 -12.92 -1.23 9.23
CA LEU A 39 -12.62 -2.64 8.95
C LEU A 39 -11.20 -2.81 8.43
N MET A 40 -10.76 -1.95 7.51
CA MET A 40 -9.39 -1.97 6.99
C MET A 40 -8.37 -1.72 8.11
N LEU A 41 -8.63 -0.76 9.00
CA LEU A 41 -7.75 -0.50 10.16
C LEU A 41 -7.68 -1.69 11.11
N LEU A 42 -8.82 -2.34 11.39
CA LEU A 42 -8.88 -3.51 12.26
C LEU A 42 -8.08 -4.67 11.68
N ASN A 43 -8.26 -4.96 10.39
CA ASN A 43 -7.52 -6.01 9.71
C ASN A 43 -6.01 -5.74 9.74
N ASN A 44 -5.57 -4.52 9.42
CA ASN A 44 -4.16 -4.15 9.47
C ASN A 44 -3.54 -4.34 10.88
N VAL A 45 -4.30 -4.02 11.95
CA VAL A 45 -3.83 -4.23 13.33
C VAL A 45 -3.76 -5.72 13.65
N LEU A 46 -4.74 -6.51 13.20
CA LEU A 46 -4.72 -7.97 13.38
C LEU A 46 -3.56 -8.62 12.63
N ASP A 47 -3.29 -8.19 11.40
CA ASP A 47 -2.17 -8.69 10.59
C ASP A 47 -0.84 -8.33 11.25
N LEU A 48 -0.67 -7.10 11.71
CA LEU A 48 0.51 -6.70 12.48
C LEU A 48 0.69 -7.55 13.74
N ALA A 49 -0.39 -7.78 14.51
CA ALA A 49 -0.33 -8.59 15.72
C ALA A 49 -0.01 -10.07 15.44
N ARG A 50 -0.50 -10.64 14.31
CA ARG A 50 -0.15 -12.00 13.87
C ARG A 50 1.32 -12.09 13.50
N ILE A 51 1.82 -11.13 12.74
CA ILE A 51 3.22 -11.05 12.31
C ILE A 51 4.15 -10.85 13.52
N GLU A 52 3.76 -10.06 14.53
CA GLU A 52 4.54 -9.83 15.76
C GLU A 52 4.67 -11.07 16.65
N ASN A 53 3.68 -11.95 16.62
CA ASN A 53 3.67 -13.16 17.45
C ASN A 53 4.31 -14.38 16.77
N ASP A 54 5.08 -14.21 15.69
CA ASP A 54 5.70 -15.28 14.89
C ASP A 54 4.71 -16.39 14.44
N LYS A 55 3.43 -16.04 14.31
CA LYS A 55 2.37 -16.95 13.89
C LYS A 55 2.04 -16.86 12.40
N THR A 56 2.82 -16.08 11.66
CA THR A 56 2.67 -15.97 10.20
C THR A 56 3.30 -17.20 9.56
N GLU A 57 2.47 -18.11 9.10
CA GLU A 57 2.90 -19.25 8.32
C GLU A 57 3.16 -18.79 6.88
N MET A 58 4.35 -19.10 6.36
CA MET A 58 4.72 -18.78 4.98
C MET A 58 4.16 -19.84 4.04
N GLU A 59 3.40 -19.43 3.03
CA GLU A 59 2.75 -20.29 2.05
C GLU A 59 3.49 -20.26 0.71
N TYR A 60 4.57 -21.03 0.61
CA TYR A 60 5.37 -21.09 -0.62
C TYR A 60 4.68 -21.90 -1.72
N SER A 61 4.62 -21.34 -2.91
CA SER A 61 4.10 -22.00 -4.11
C SER A 61 4.85 -21.56 -5.36
N VAL A 62 4.77 -22.36 -6.43
CA VAL A 62 5.30 -21.95 -7.74
C VAL A 62 4.27 -21.05 -8.42
N SER A 63 4.69 -19.87 -8.85
CA SER A 63 3.82 -18.96 -9.57
C SER A 63 4.56 -18.15 -10.65
N ASP A 64 3.80 -17.62 -11.59
CA ASP A 64 4.24 -16.70 -12.63
C ASP A 64 4.28 -15.27 -12.04
N ILE A 65 5.46 -14.83 -11.60
CA ILE A 65 5.66 -13.55 -10.94
C ILE A 65 5.29 -12.36 -11.84
N GLU A 66 5.49 -12.48 -13.16
CA GLU A 66 5.08 -11.42 -14.08
C GLU A 66 3.57 -11.21 -14.06
N LYS A 67 2.83 -12.30 -14.17
CA LYS A 67 1.37 -12.28 -14.16
C LYS A 67 0.84 -11.76 -12.83
N ASP A 68 1.38 -12.24 -11.70
CA ASP A 68 0.94 -11.83 -10.36
C ASP A 68 1.21 -10.35 -10.11
N PHE A 69 2.39 -9.87 -10.46
CA PHE A 69 2.76 -8.46 -10.33
C PHE A 69 1.87 -7.56 -11.20
N ARG A 70 1.66 -7.92 -12.48
CA ARG A 70 0.76 -7.16 -13.36
C ARG A 70 -0.67 -7.13 -12.85
N ASN A 71 -1.18 -8.25 -12.33
CA ASN A 71 -2.51 -8.33 -11.73
C ASN A 71 -2.63 -7.43 -10.50
N CYS A 72 -1.63 -7.43 -9.63
CA CYS A 72 -1.58 -6.58 -8.45
C CYS A 72 -1.64 -5.09 -8.84
N VAL A 73 -0.81 -4.65 -9.78
CA VAL A 73 -0.79 -3.25 -10.23
C VAL A 73 -2.10 -2.87 -10.95
N ALA A 74 -2.70 -3.79 -11.71
CA ALA A 74 -3.94 -3.56 -12.45
C ALA A 74 -5.13 -3.22 -11.51
N MET A 75 -5.14 -3.70 -10.27
CA MET A 75 -6.17 -3.35 -9.28
C MET A 75 -6.27 -1.85 -9.01
N PHE A 76 -5.18 -1.12 -9.20
CA PHE A 76 -5.11 0.33 -8.94
C PHE A 76 -5.35 1.20 -10.19
N ARG A 77 -5.53 0.59 -11.38
CA ARG A 77 -5.67 1.33 -12.63
C ARG A 77 -6.85 2.30 -12.62
N ASN A 78 -8.03 1.83 -12.22
CA ASN A 78 -9.21 2.70 -12.17
C ASN A 78 -9.04 3.88 -11.21
N GLN A 79 -8.34 3.66 -10.09
CA GLN A 79 -8.07 4.72 -9.12
C GLN A 79 -7.04 5.73 -9.66
N ALA A 80 -6.00 5.26 -10.33
CA ALA A 80 -5.02 6.11 -10.99
C ALA A 80 -5.66 6.92 -12.13
N ASP A 81 -6.46 6.26 -12.99
CA ASP A 81 -7.15 6.90 -14.10
C ASP A 81 -8.13 7.98 -13.63
N SER A 82 -8.84 7.76 -12.53
CA SER A 82 -9.76 8.76 -11.93
C SER A 82 -9.05 10.04 -11.47
N LYS A 83 -7.74 9.95 -11.19
CA LYS A 83 -6.86 11.07 -10.85
C LYS A 83 -6.06 11.57 -12.06
N GLY A 84 -6.24 10.99 -13.25
CA GLY A 84 -5.44 11.29 -14.45
C GLY A 84 -3.96 10.92 -14.28
N GLN A 85 -3.62 10.00 -13.39
CA GLN A 85 -2.25 9.53 -13.16
C GLN A 85 -1.84 8.52 -14.23
N THR A 86 -0.55 8.53 -14.58
CA THR A 86 0.05 7.52 -15.47
C THR A 86 0.63 6.39 -14.64
N LEU A 87 0.08 5.18 -14.76
CA LEU A 87 0.55 3.98 -14.08
C LEU A 87 1.27 3.06 -15.07
N MET A 88 2.59 2.92 -14.93
CA MET A 88 3.48 2.16 -15.81
C MET A 88 3.93 0.88 -15.11
N VAL A 89 4.02 -0.22 -15.88
CA VAL A 89 4.52 -1.52 -15.38
C VAL A 89 5.59 -2.04 -16.31
N THR A 90 6.76 -2.36 -15.76
CA THR A 90 7.88 -2.96 -16.49
C THR A 90 8.30 -4.26 -15.82
N THR A 91 8.59 -5.28 -16.62
CA THR A 91 9.08 -6.56 -16.12
C THR A 91 10.34 -6.95 -16.90
N GLN A 92 11.41 -7.31 -16.16
CA GLN A 92 12.67 -7.82 -16.74
C GLN A 92 13.08 -9.05 -15.94
N LEU A 93 12.59 -10.21 -16.35
CA LEU A 93 12.68 -11.46 -15.60
C LEU A 93 13.49 -12.49 -16.41
N GLN A 94 14.46 -13.10 -15.76
CA GLN A 94 15.19 -14.25 -16.29
C GLN A 94 14.42 -15.54 -16.02
N TYR A 95 13.76 -15.63 -14.85
CA TYR A 95 12.99 -16.77 -14.40
C TYR A 95 11.56 -16.33 -14.09
N PRO A 96 10.61 -16.47 -15.04
CA PRO A 96 9.23 -16.00 -14.82
C PRO A 96 8.48 -16.82 -13.76
N TYR A 97 8.85 -18.07 -13.58
CA TYR A 97 8.29 -18.94 -12.54
C TYR A 97 9.23 -19.00 -11.34
N ILE A 98 8.73 -18.57 -10.18
CA ILE A 98 9.47 -18.58 -8.91
C ILE A 98 8.73 -19.39 -7.87
N TYR A 99 9.48 -19.94 -6.90
CA TYR A 99 8.93 -20.57 -5.71
C TYR A 99 9.00 -19.58 -4.56
N ALA A 100 7.87 -18.94 -4.25
CA ALA A 100 7.78 -17.86 -3.28
C ALA A 100 6.43 -17.86 -2.56
N ASP A 101 6.33 -17.06 -1.51
CA ASP A 101 5.06 -16.78 -0.84
C ASP A 101 4.31 -15.69 -1.59
N ILE A 102 3.42 -16.08 -2.48
CA ILE A 102 2.69 -15.17 -3.37
C ILE A 102 1.65 -14.31 -2.63
N PRO A 103 0.89 -14.81 -1.65
CA PRO A 103 0.02 -14.00 -0.83
C PRO A 103 0.73 -12.80 -0.19
N HIS A 104 1.84 -13.03 0.50
CA HIS A 104 2.60 -11.96 1.16
C HIS A 104 3.31 -11.04 0.16
N LEU A 105 3.81 -11.57 -0.96
CA LEU A 105 4.32 -10.74 -2.07
C LEU A 105 3.24 -9.79 -2.61
N THR A 106 2.03 -10.29 -2.80
CA THR A 106 0.88 -9.49 -3.26
C THR A 106 0.55 -8.41 -2.24
N GLU A 107 0.61 -8.70 -0.94
CA GLU A 107 0.38 -7.73 0.12
C GLU A 107 1.44 -6.64 0.14
N ILE A 108 2.73 -6.99 -0.02
CA ILE A 108 3.83 -6.03 -0.16
C ILE A 108 3.57 -5.11 -1.34
N CYS A 109 3.33 -5.66 -2.54
CA CYS A 109 3.06 -4.89 -3.76
C CYS A 109 1.85 -3.97 -3.59
N THR A 110 0.76 -4.47 -3.01
CA THR A 110 -0.47 -3.71 -2.77
C THR A 110 -0.21 -2.50 -1.87
N ASN A 111 0.53 -2.66 -0.78
CA ASN A 111 0.88 -1.57 0.12
C ASN A 111 1.74 -0.50 -0.58
N LEU A 112 2.73 -0.91 -1.37
CA LEU A 112 3.60 0.01 -2.10
C LEU A 112 2.84 0.79 -3.17
N VAL A 113 2.08 0.08 -4.03
CA VAL A 113 1.35 0.71 -5.15
C VAL A 113 0.21 1.59 -4.64
N SER A 114 -0.54 1.16 -3.62
CA SER A 114 -1.61 1.99 -3.03
C SER A 114 -1.05 3.29 -2.46
N ASN A 115 0.11 3.24 -1.79
CA ASN A 115 0.78 4.44 -1.29
C ASN A 115 1.20 5.37 -2.44
N ALA A 116 1.81 4.84 -3.50
CA ALA A 116 2.19 5.63 -4.68
C ALA A 116 0.98 6.33 -5.30
N VAL A 117 -0.13 5.61 -5.57
CA VAL A 117 -1.38 6.18 -6.11
C VAL A 117 -1.99 7.22 -5.18
N LYS A 118 -1.86 7.02 -3.88
CA LYS A 118 -2.43 7.87 -2.84
C LYS A 118 -1.68 9.20 -2.74
N TYR A 119 -0.35 9.16 -2.71
CA TYR A 119 0.50 10.32 -2.49
C TYR A 119 0.99 11.01 -3.77
N THR A 120 0.65 10.49 -4.93
CA THR A 120 0.87 11.15 -6.22
C THR A 120 -0.32 12.06 -6.52
N GLY A 121 -0.03 13.29 -6.93
CA GLY A 121 -1.04 14.27 -7.35
C GLY A 121 -1.69 13.92 -8.69
N ALA A 122 -2.73 14.66 -9.05
CA ALA A 122 -3.39 14.53 -10.33
C ALA A 122 -2.38 14.77 -11.48
N GLY A 123 -2.45 13.94 -12.52
CA GLY A 123 -1.54 13.99 -13.68
C GLY A 123 -0.13 13.48 -13.40
N GLY A 124 0.16 12.97 -12.20
CA GLY A 124 1.46 12.42 -11.86
C GLY A 124 1.74 11.05 -12.47
N THR A 125 2.96 10.55 -12.28
CA THR A 125 3.43 9.28 -12.85
C THR A 125 3.88 8.33 -11.76
N ILE A 126 3.47 7.07 -11.87
CA ILE A 126 3.85 5.98 -10.99
C ILE A 126 4.45 4.88 -11.87
N ARG A 127 5.65 4.42 -11.53
CA ARG A 127 6.34 3.35 -12.21
C ARG A 127 6.53 2.17 -11.26
N CYS A 128 6.09 1.00 -11.71
CA CYS A 128 6.17 -0.26 -10.99
C CYS A 128 7.02 -1.22 -11.82
N ASP A 129 8.21 -1.53 -11.33
CA ASP A 129 9.17 -2.36 -12.03
C ASP A 129 9.42 -3.64 -11.23
N VAL A 130 9.53 -4.79 -11.89
CA VAL A 130 10.07 -6.02 -11.31
C VAL A 130 11.21 -6.53 -12.16
N THR A 131 12.35 -6.76 -11.53
CA THR A 131 13.56 -7.26 -12.15
C THR A 131 14.13 -8.42 -11.35
N GLN A 132 15.02 -9.19 -11.95
CA GLN A 132 15.72 -10.27 -11.26
C GLN A 132 17.23 -10.12 -11.43
N LYS A 133 17.95 -10.51 -10.38
CA LYS A 133 19.41 -10.64 -10.38
C LYS A 133 19.77 -12.09 -10.02
N PRO A 134 20.89 -12.63 -10.51
CA PRO A 134 21.38 -13.92 -10.03
C PRO A 134 21.53 -13.87 -8.50
N GLY A 135 20.99 -14.85 -7.81
CA GLY A 135 21.17 -15.02 -6.37
C GLY A 135 22.55 -15.57 -6.02
N GLU A 136 22.90 -15.61 -4.74
CA GLU A 136 24.17 -16.14 -4.25
C GLU A 136 24.32 -17.65 -4.49
N LYS A 137 23.22 -18.39 -4.60
CA LYS A 137 23.20 -19.84 -4.82
C LYS A 137 22.72 -20.15 -6.24
N GLU A 138 23.30 -21.19 -6.84
CA GLU A 138 22.86 -21.69 -8.15
C GLU A 138 21.39 -22.10 -8.11
N GLY A 139 20.60 -21.63 -9.09
CA GLY A 139 19.16 -21.85 -9.17
C GLY A 139 18.32 -20.89 -8.31
N TRP A 140 18.94 -19.91 -7.64
CA TRP A 140 18.27 -18.84 -6.91
C TRP A 140 18.39 -17.53 -7.67
N CYS A 141 17.40 -16.66 -7.49
CA CYS A 141 17.45 -15.29 -7.99
C CYS A 141 16.91 -14.35 -6.91
N ASP A 142 17.49 -13.17 -6.85
CA ASP A 142 16.92 -12.07 -6.09
C ASP A 142 15.89 -11.37 -6.96
N THR A 143 14.66 -11.30 -6.51
CA THR A 143 13.59 -10.53 -7.15
C THR A 143 13.56 -9.14 -6.57
N VAL A 144 13.73 -8.13 -7.42
CA VAL A 144 13.74 -6.72 -7.05
C VAL A 144 12.47 -6.05 -7.55
N ILE A 145 11.64 -5.59 -6.62
CA ILE A 145 10.41 -4.85 -6.89
C ILE A 145 10.67 -3.39 -6.57
N THR A 146 10.47 -2.51 -7.55
CA THR A 146 10.62 -1.06 -7.39
C THR A 146 9.31 -0.36 -7.69
N VAL A 147 8.84 0.48 -6.76
CA VAL A 147 7.69 1.37 -6.98
C VAL A 147 8.18 2.81 -6.81
N ALA A 148 8.19 3.55 -7.89
CA ALA A 148 8.63 4.94 -7.95
C ALA A 148 7.47 5.86 -8.34
N ASP A 149 7.33 6.98 -7.64
CA ASP A 149 6.33 8.01 -7.89
C ASP A 149 6.97 9.40 -7.95
N ASN A 150 6.33 10.32 -8.64
CA ASN A 150 6.68 11.74 -8.66
C ASN A 150 5.71 12.58 -7.79
N GLY A 151 5.25 12.02 -6.68
CA GLY A 151 4.32 12.63 -5.75
C GLY A 151 4.94 13.67 -4.82
N ILE A 152 4.33 13.82 -3.67
CA ILE A 152 4.73 14.84 -2.68
C ILE A 152 6.11 14.61 -2.06
N GLY A 153 6.62 13.37 -2.09
CA GLY A 153 7.85 12.97 -1.41
C GLY A 153 7.76 13.06 0.12
N MET A 154 8.89 12.81 0.77
CA MET A 154 9.00 12.76 2.24
C MET A 154 10.26 13.48 2.73
N SER A 155 10.23 14.02 3.96
CA SER A 155 11.39 14.58 4.62
C SER A 155 12.41 13.49 4.98
N GLN A 156 13.70 13.85 5.07
CA GLN A 156 14.74 12.91 5.49
C GLN A 156 14.50 12.39 6.92
N GLU A 157 13.90 13.21 7.77
CA GLU A 157 13.56 12.79 9.14
C GLU A 157 12.48 11.73 9.15
N PHE A 158 11.41 11.92 8.36
CA PHE A 158 10.32 10.93 8.28
C PHE A 158 10.77 9.62 7.62
N GLN A 159 11.67 9.65 6.64
CA GLN A 159 12.22 8.44 6.02
C GLN A 159 12.87 7.47 7.02
N LYS A 160 13.40 7.95 8.13
CA LYS A 160 13.98 7.09 9.18
C LYS A 160 12.92 6.29 9.93
N HIS A 161 11.67 6.78 9.93
CA HIS A 161 10.56 6.24 10.71
C HIS A 161 9.42 5.68 9.85
N ILE A 162 9.51 5.77 8.52
CA ILE A 162 8.43 5.36 7.59
C ILE A 162 7.98 3.90 7.79
N PHE A 163 8.86 3.05 8.26
CA PHE A 163 8.60 1.63 8.52
C PHE A 163 8.13 1.33 9.96
N GLU A 164 8.03 2.35 10.81
CA GLU A 164 7.48 2.20 12.16
C GLU A 164 5.95 2.21 12.09
N PRO A 165 5.26 1.30 12.80
CA PRO A 165 3.81 1.27 12.78
C PRO A 165 3.20 2.57 13.32
N PHE A 166 2.09 3.02 12.71
CA PHE A 166 1.34 4.23 13.07
C PHE A 166 2.05 5.55 12.79
N GLU A 167 3.26 5.54 12.24
CA GLU A 167 3.97 6.75 11.88
C GLU A 167 3.39 7.37 10.60
N ARG A 168 3.24 8.70 10.64
CA ARG A 168 2.74 9.50 9.51
C ARG A 168 3.42 10.86 9.54
N GLU A 169 3.83 11.34 8.36
CA GLU A 169 4.38 12.68 8.26
C GLU A 169 3.27 13.73 8.54
N ARG A 170 3.51 14.60 9.51
CA ARG A 170 2.53 15.62 9.95
C ARG A 170 2.71 16.92 9.17
N THR A 171 2.32 16.91 7.89
CA THR A 171 2.27 18.13 7.07
C THR A 171 0.84 18.47 6.70
N SER A 172 0.57 19.74 6.37
CA SER A 172 -0.76 20.21 5.94
C SER A 172 -1.27 19.47 4.69
N THR A 173 -0.37 18.97 3.86
CA THR A 173 -0.69 18.20 2.64
C THR A 173 -1.02 16.75 2.97
N VAL A 174 -0.23 16.10 3.82
CA VAL A 174 -0.41 14.68 4.20
C VAL A 174 -1.61 14.50 5.13
N SER A 175 -1.92 15.49 5.98
CA SER A 175 -3.06 15.40 6.91
C SER A 175 -4.42 15.28 6.21
N LYS A 176 -4.51 15.64 4.94
CA LYS A 176 -5.72 15.47 4.10
C LYS A 176 -5.85 14.10 3.45
N VAL A 177 -4.79 13.29 3.49
CA VAL A 177 -4.76 11.98 2.85
C VAL A 177 -5.03 10.91 3.93
N GLU A 178 -6.10 10.14 3.79
CA GLU A 178 -6.45 9.09 4.73
C GLU A 178 -5.43 7.94 4.73
N GLY A 179 -5.15 7.35 5.90
CA GLY A 179 -4.27 6.19 6.05
C GLY A 179 -3.98 5.84 7.50
N SER A 180 -3.76 4.56 7.74
CA SER A 180 -3.47 4.00 9.06
C SER A 180 -2.03 4.23 9.56
N GLY A 181 -1.08 4.41 8.64
CA GLY A 181 0.35 4.40 8.97
C GLY A 181 0.91 2.99 9.29
N ILE A 182 0.16 1.92 9.01
CA ILE A 182 0.55 0.54 9.35
C ILE A 182 1.19 -0.17 8.14
N GLY A 183 0.75 0.15 6.92
CA GLY A 183 1.11 -0.60 5.72
C GLY A 183 2.62 -0.73 5.47
N MET A 184 3.41 0.31 5.75
CA MET A 184 4.87 0.22 5.57
C MET A 184 5.55 -0.60 6.67
N GLY A 185 4.99 -0.62 7.88
CA GLY A 185 5.41 -1.53 8.95
C GLY A 185 5.20 -2.99 8.57
N ILE A 186 4.04 -3.31 7.96
CA ILE A 186 3.72 -4.63 7.42
C ILE A 186 4.74 -5.01 6.32
N VAL A 187 4.99 -4.12 5.35
CA VAL A 187 5.97 -4.36 4.27
C VAL A 187 7.33 -4.74 4.86
N LYS A 188 7.87 -3.96 5.80
CA LYS A 188 9.18 -4.24 6.43
C LYS A 188 9.22 -5.60 7.10
N LYS A 189 8.16 -5.95 7.82
CA LYS A 189 8.06 -7.25 8.52
C LYS A 189 7.96 -8.42 7.55
N LEU A 190 7.08 -8.36 6.56
CA LEU A 190 6.91 -9.42 5.57
C LEU A 190 8.19 -9.63 4.75
N VAL A 191 8.82 -8.54 4.29
CA VAL A 191 10.11 -8.61 3.60
C VAL A 191 11.18 -9.27 4.48
N GLY A 192 11.24 -8.92 5.77
CA GLY A 192 12.15 -9.55 6.73
C GLY A 192 11.90 -11.05 6.92
N LEU A 193 10.62 -11.50 7.00
CA LEU A 193 10.26 -12.92 7.07
C LEU A 193 10.67 -13.69 5.80
N MET A 194 10.67 -13.03 4.65
CA MET A 194 11.14 -13.60 3.38
C MET A 194 12.67 -13.53 3.22
N GLY A 195 13.40 -13.03 4.23
CA GLY A 195 14.87 -12.91 4.20
C GLY A 195 15.38 -11.76 3.32
N GLY A 196 14.50 -10.85 2.91
CA GLY A 196 14.79 -9.74 2.02
C GLY A 196 15.11 -8.42 2.71
N THR A 197 15.21 -7.37 1.91
CA THR A 197 15.42 -5.98 2.35
C THR A 197 14.43 -5.03 1.69
N VAL A 198 14.08 -3.94 2.41
CA VAL A 198 13.30 -2.84 1.86
C VAL A 198 14.02 -1.52 2.11
N GLU A 199 14.12 -0.72 1.06
CA GLU A 199 14.77 0.58 1.08
C GLU A 199 13.83 1.66 0.56
N VAL A 200 14.07 2.93 0.96
CA VAL A 200 13.32 4.08 0.48
C VAL A 200 14.27 5.24 0.17
N GLU A 201 14.07 5.83 -0.99
CA GLU A 201 14.67 7.09 -1.39
C GLU A 201 13.55 8.09 -1.69
N SER A 202 13.57 9.24 -1.04
CA SER A 202 12.52 10.24 -1.24
C SER A 202 13.05 11.67 -1.04
N ARG A 203 12.41 12.60 -1.75
CA ARG A 203 12.66 14.03 -1.60
C ARG A 203 11.36 14.80 -1.73
N ILE A 204 11.10 15.72 -0.81
CA ILE A 204 9.91 16.57 -0.82
C ILE A 204 9.78 17.30 -2.17
N GLY A 205 8.61 17.21 -2.78
CA GLY A 205 8.25 17.82 -4.06
C GLY A 205 8.85 17.11 -5.31
N VAL A 206 9.58 16.02 -5.13
CA VAL A 206 10.17 15.22 -6.22
C VAL A 206 9.47 13.86 -6.36
N GLY A 207 9.19 13.21 -5.22
CA GLY A 207 8.55 11.91 -5.15
C GLY A 207 9.30 10.92 -4.28
N SER A 208 8.92 9.64 -4.37
CA SER A 208 9.51 8.55 -3.59
C SER A 208 9.79 7.34 -4.47
N THR A 209 10.80 6.58 -4.08
CA THR A 209 11.14 5.27 -4.67
C THR A 209 11.31 4.27 -3.54
N PHE A 210 10.50 3.23 -3.55
CA PHE A 210 10.63 2.08 -2.66
C PHE A 210 11.19 0.92 -3.44
N THR A 211 12.21 0.26 -2.89
CA THR A 211 12.86 -0.91 -3.48
C THR A 211 12.81 -2.05 -2.48
N VAL A 212 12.22 -3.17 -2.89
CA VAL A 212 12.16 -4.43 -2.14
C VAL A 212 13.00 -5.45 -2.88
N THR A 213 13.89 -6.14 -2.16
CA THR A 213 14.71 -7.24 -2.69
C THR A 213 14.43 -8.50 -1.87
N ILE A 214 14.05 -9.58 -2.50
CA ILE A 214 13.74 -10.89 -1.92
C ILE A 214 14.21 -12.02 -2.82
#